data_4bbe249e2b94f725a78f4f857edfcfdc
#
_entry.id   4bbe249e2b94f725a78f4f857edfcfdc
#
_cell.length_a   1.000
_cell.length_b   1.000
_cell.length_c   1.000
_cell.angle_alpha   90.00
_cell.angle_beta   90.00
_cell.angle_gamma   90.00
#
_symmetry.space_group_name_H-M   'P 1'
#
loop_
_entity.id
_entity.type
_entity.pdbx_description
1 polymer ?
#
loop_
_entity_poly.entity_id
_entity_poly.type
_entity_poly.pdbx_seq_one_letter_code
_entity_poly.pdbx_strand_id
1 'polypeptide(L)'
;LGAVHRPVKPVARILALAVLCLLTGELSLRAAGALWASARPFVAHHRVTDERLGWRLNPAYTDVDKWCFRNTVVPEHADIVILGDSQTYGYGVAPEKNWPRQLSALIGRSTYNIACSGYSPVHGLALWTDVASLTPRFVVAAIYAGNDLYDTFNLVYGHGQLAHLRSTESALQTAIAALEAARPLAEQAR
;
A
#
# COMPACT_ATOMS: atom_id res chain seq x y z
N LEU A 1 -51.63 48.32 -0.39
CA LEU A 1 -50.21 48.31 -0.02
C LEU A 1 -49.47 47.34 -0.91
N GLY A 2 -48.96 47.82 -2.08
CA GLY A 2 -48.18 46.99 -3.02
C GLY A 2 -46.75 46.83 -2.53
N ALA A 3 -46.30 45.62 -2.37
CA ALA A 3 -44.92 45.30 -2.05
C ALA A 3 -44.02 45.68 -3.26
N VAL A 4 -43.15 46.66 -3.08
CA VAL A 4 -42.14 47.06 -4.08
C VAL A 4 -41.08 45.98 -4.19
N HIS A 5 -41.17 45.15 -5.20
CA HIS A 5 -40.14 44.17 -5.53
C HIS A 5 -38.91 44.90 -6.09
N ARG A 6 -37.91 45.17 -5.24
CA ARG A 6 -36.65 45.71 -5.71
C ARG A 6 -35.85 44.62 -6.47
N PRO A 7 -35.48 44.83 -7.74
CA PRO A 7 -34.69 43.87 -8.49
C PRO A 7 -33.33 43.70 -7.83
N VAL A 8 -32.96 42.48 -7.48
CA VAL A 8 -31.63 42.15 -6.99
C VAL A 8 -30.62 42.47 -8.10
N LYS A 9 -29.62 43.30 -7.79
CA LYS A 9 -28.61 43.70 -8.77
C LYS A 9 -27.96 42.48 -9.43
N PRO A 10 -27.68 42.48 -10.74
CA PRO A 10 -27.17 41.32 -11.48
C PRO A 10 -25.89 40.72 -10.85
N VAL A 11 -25.05 41.57 -10.29
CA VAL A 11 -23.83 41.13 -9.57
C VAL A 11 -24.15 40.26 -8.36
N ALA A 12 -25.16 40.60 -7.57
CA ALA A 12 -25.58 39.80 -6.41
C ALA A 12 -26.11 38.40 -6.83
N ARG A 13 -26.79 38.32 -7.98
CA ARG A 13 -27.26 37.02 -8.53
C ARG A 13 -26.09 36.16 -9.00
N ILE A 14 -25.07 36.74 -9.67
CA ILE A 14 -23.87 36.05 -10.10
C ILE A 14 -23.11 35.52 -8.88
N LEU A 15 -22.90 36.35 -7.87
CA LEU A 15 -22.24 35.93 -6.64
C LEU A 15 -22.98 34.81 -5.92
N ALA A 16 -24.31 34.91 -5.82
CA ALA A 16 -25.15 33.88 -5.20
C ALA A 16 -25.06 32.53 -5.98
N LEU A 17 -25.05 32.57 -7.30
CA LEU A 17 -24.87 31.38 -8.14
C LEU A 17 -23.45 30.80 -7.98
N ALA A 18 -22.43 31.64 -7.95
CA ALA A 18 -21.05 31.18 -7.73
C ALA A 18 -20.89 30.48 -6.38
N VAL A 19 -21.43 31.07 -5.30
CA VAL A 19 -21.44 30.48 -3.97
C VAL A 19 -22.22 29.15 -3.96
N LEU A 20 -23.37 29.11 -4.60
CA LEU A 20 -24.16 27.87 -4.71
C LEU A 20 -23.40 26.78 -5.46
N CYS A 21 -22.74 27.10 -6.57
CA CYS A 21 -21.88 26.14 -7.32
C CYS A 21 -20.72 25.63 -6.47
N LEU A 22 -20.07 26.50 -5.69
CA LEU A 22 -18.98 26.11 -4.80
C LEU A 22 -19.48 25.17 -3.68
N LEU A 23 -20.60 25.53 -3.05
CA LEU A 23 -21.21 24.70 -1.99
C LEU A 23 -21.67 23.34 -2.49
N THR A 24 -22.33 23.30 -3.66
CA THR A 24 -22.77 22.03 -4.26
C THR A 24 -21.58 21.18 -4.70
N GLY A 25 -20.53 21.80 -5.25
CA GLY A 25 -19.29 21.12 -5.60
C GLY A 25 -18.61 20.49 -4.38
N GLU A 26 -18.45 21.27 -3.31
CA GLU A 26 -17.86 20.82 -2.05
C GLU A 26 -18.68 19.68 -1.42
N LEU A 27 -20.01 19.84 -1.38
CA LEU A 27 -20.89 18.81 -0.84
C LEU A 27 -20.83 17.51 -1.65
N SER A 28 -20.76 17.62 -2.98
CA SER A 28 -20.61 16.48 -3.88
C SER A 28 -19.27 15.76 -3.68
N LEU A 29 -18.18 16.52 -3.51
CA LEU A 29 -16.85 15.96 -3.22
C LEU A 29 -16.82 15.26 -1.85
N ARG A 30 -17.45 15.83 -0.84
CA ARG A 30 -17.56 15.20 0.50
C ARG A 30 -18.39 13.93 0.45
N ALA A 31 -19.53 13.95 -0.24
CA ALA A 31 -20.38 12.77 -0.44
C ALA A 31 -19.62 11.66 -1.21
N ALA A 32 -18.95 12.03 -2.30
CA ALA A 32 -18.12 11.10 -3.06
C ALA A 32 -16.97 10.54 -2.20
N GLY A 33 -16.31 11.39 -1.40
CA GLY A 33 -15.29 10.98 -0.46
C GLY A 33 -15.79 10.03 0.62
N ALA A 34 -16.97 10.26 1.17
CA ALA A 34 -17.60 9.38 2.16
C ALA A 34 -18.00 8.04 1.55
N LEU A 35 -18.58 8.04 0.35
CA LEU A 35 -18.91 6.82 -0.41
C LEU A 35 -17.65 6.05 -0.78
N TRP A 36 -16.59 6.75 -1.18
CA TRP A 36 -15.29 6.15 -1.48
C TRP A 36 -14.61 5.60 -0.21
N ALA A 37 -14.71 6.31 0.91
CA ALA A 37 -14.21 5.83 2.20
C ALA A 37 -14.98 4.58 2.68
N SER A 38 -16.30 4.53 2.48
CA SER A 38 -17.11 3.34 2.81
C SER A 38 -16.86 2.16 1.85
N ALA A 39 -16.43 2.43 0.61
CA ALA A 39 -15.99 1.43 -0.35
C ALA A 39 -14.53 0.99 -0.12
N ARG A 40 -13.81 1.68 0.77
CA ARG A 40 -12.41 1.41 1.17
C ARG A 40 -12.20 0.57 2.44
N PRO A 41 -13.13 -0.25 2.95
CA PRO A 41 -12.79 -1.14 4.07
C PRO A 41 -11.63 -2.10 3.71
N PHE A 42 -11.29 -2.20 2.43
CA PHE A 42 -10.32 -3.15 1.89
C PHE A 42 -8.85 -2.86 2.20
N VAL A 43 -8.45 -1.65 2.61
CA VAL A 43 -7.01 -1.34 2.63
C VAL A 43 -6.48 -1.02 4.03
N ALA A 44 -7.22 -0.32 4.87
CA ALA A 44 -6.73 0.14 6.17
C ALA A 44 -6.80 -0.92 7.28
N HIS A 45 -7.70 -1.90 7.16
CA HIS A 45 -7.96 -2.89 8.22
C HIS A 45 -7.32 -4.25 7.97
N HIS A 46 -6.58 -4.41 6.86
CA HIS A 46 -5.99 -5.70 6.47
C HIS A 46 -4.65 -6.00 7.12
N ARG A 47 -4.10 -5.10 7.93
CA ARG A 47 -2.77 -5.26 8.51
C ARG A 47 -2.84 -5.64 9.99
N VAL A 48 -1.94 -6.54 10.38
CA VAL A 48 -1.59 -6.83 11.78
C VAL A 48 -0.12 -6.58 11.97
N THR A 49 0.28 -6.21 13.18
CA THR A 49 1.70 -6.00 13.52
C THR A 49 2.47 -7.31 13.41
N ASP A 50 3.66 -7.24 12.84
CA ASP A 50 4.63 -8.35 12.77
C ASP A 50 6.00 -7.81 13.16
N GLU A 51 6.65 -8.45 14.15
CA GLU A 51 7.93 -7.97 14.70
C GLU A 51 9.06 -8.03 13.68
N ARG A 52 9.03 -8.98 12.74
CA ARG A 52 10.07 -9.17 11.73
C ARG A 52 9.88 -8.30 10.49
N LEU A 53 8.64 -8.07 10.09
CA LEU A 53 8.29 -7.42 8.82
C LEU A 53 7.67 -6.04 9.02
N GLY A 54 7.43 -5.64 10.27
CA GLY A 54 6.64 -4.46 10.62
C GLY A 54 5.14 -4.75 10.60
N TRP A 55 4.63 -5.39 9.56
CA TRP A 55 3.22 -5.81 9.44
C TRP A 55 3.05 -6.99 8.50
N ARG A 56 1.91 -7.68 8.63
CA ARG A 56 1.37 -8.66 7.67
C ARG A 56 -0.09 -8.36 7.37
N LEU A 57 -0.64 -9.01 6.36
CA LEU A 57 -2.09 -8.96 6.15
C LEU A 57 -2.81 -9.71 7.27
N ASN A 58 -4.01 -9.25 7.60
CA ASN A 58 -4.83 -9.90 8.62
C ASN A 58 -5.51 -11.15 8.05
N PRO A 59 -5.21 -12.36 8.55
CA PRO A 59 -5.78 -13.60 8.03
C PRO A 59 -7.28 -13.79 8.34
N ALA A 60 -7.90 -12.87 9.10
CA ALA A 60 -9.34 -12.85 9.28
C ALA A 60 -10.13 -12.44 8.03
N TYR A 61 -9.46 -11.91 7.00
CA TYR A 61 -10.10 -11.54 5.75
C TYR A 61 -10.14 -12.72 4.77
N THR A 62 -11.24 -12.82 4.04
CA THR A 62 -11.53 -13.98 3.18
C THR A 62 -10.60 -14.14 1.96
N ASP A 63 -9.92 -13.07 1.57
CA ASP A 63 -8.94 -13.06 0.48
C ASP A 63 -7.49 -13.16 0.96
N VAL A 64 -7.30 -13.41 2.26
CA VAL A 64 -5.98 -13.59 2.89
C VAL A 64 -5.84 -15.00 3.42
N ASP A 65 -4.78 -15.68 3.03
CA ASP A 65 -4.49 -17.05 3.47
C ASP A 65 -3.88 -17.11 4.89
N LYS A 66 -3.67 -18.33 5.39
CA LYS A 66 -3.11 -18.58 6.72
C LYS A 66 -1.66 -18.09 6.91
N TRP A 67 -0.94 -17.81 5.82
CA TRP A 67 0.41 -17.22 5.84
C TRP A 67 0.38 -15.70 5.72
N CYS A 68 -0.82 -15.11 5.77
CA CYS A 68 -1.05 -13.67 5.73
C CYS A 68 -0.71 -13.03 4.37
N PHE A 69 -0.90 -13.76 3.27
CA PHE A 69 -0.77 -13.23 1.92
C PHE A 69 -2.10 -13.28 1.17
N ARG A 70 -2.23 -12.43 0.15
CA ARG A 70 -3.45 -12.31 -0.64
C ARG A 70 -3.61 -13.46 -1.64
N ASN A 71 -3.85 -14.64 -1.11
CA ASN A 71 -4.15 -15.86 -1.86
C ASN A 71 -5.37 -16.55 -1.27
N THR A 72 -5.96 -17.47 -2.02
CA THR A 72 -7.11 -18.25 -1.56
C THR A 72 -6.69 -19.29 -0.50
N VAL A 73 -5.50 -19.87 -0.68
CA VAL A 73 -4.95 -20.94 0.16
C VAL A 73 -3.44 -20.98 0.01
N VAL A 74 -2.76 -21.45 1.04
CA VAL A 74 -1.34 -21.82 0.94
C VAL A 74 -1.26 -23.19 0.28
N PRO A 75 -0.65 -23.31 -0.91
CA PRO A 75 -0.52 -24.59 -1.60
C PRO A 75 0.59 -25.45 -0.98
N GLU A 76 0.60 -26.73 -1.27
CA GLU A 76 1.72 -27.62 -0.91
C GLU A 76 2.96 -27.37 -1.78
N HIS A 77 2.73 -26.93 -3.02
CA HIS A 77 3.76 -26.61 -3.99
C HIS A 77 3.35 -25.42 -4.84
N ALA A 78 4.32 -24.58 -5.21
CA ALA A 78 4.12 -23.49 -6.17
C ALA A 78 5.27 -23.45 -7.17
N ASP A 79 4.99 -23.54 -8.47
CA ASP A 79 6.03 -23.42 -9.50
C ASP A 79 6.76 -22.08 -9.43
N ILE A 80 6.03 -21.01 -9.09
CA ILE A 80 6.54 -19.64 -9.08
C ILE A 80 6.11 -18.96 -7.80
N VAL A 81 7.07 -18.47 -7.02
CA VAL A 81 6.84 -17.54 -5.92
C VAL A 81 7.08 -16.13 -6.42
N ILE A 82 6.16 -15.23 -6.11
CA ILE A 82 6.19 -13.85 -6.61
C ILE A 82 6.29 -12.89 -5.42
N LEU A 83 7.38 -12.12 -5.40
CA LEU A 83 7.69 -11.06 -4.44
C LEU A 83 7.33 -9.70 -5.05
N GLY A 84 6.95 -8.74 -4.24
CA GLY A 84 6.72 -7.37 -4.70
C GLY A 84 5.94 -6.53 -3.71
N ASP A 85 5.63 -5.35 -4.14
CA ASP A 85 4.94 -4.28 -3.42
C ASP A 85 3.42 -4.26 -3.67
N SER A 86 2.84 -3.06 -3.57
CA SER A 86 1.42 -2.79 -3.84
C SER A 86 0.98 -3.08 -5.27
N GLN A 87 1.86 -2.96 -6.25
CA GLN A 87 1.56 -3.25 -7.66
C GLN A 87 1.38 -4.76 -7.87
N THR A 88 2.23 -5.55 -7.23
CA THR A 88 2.19 -7.01 -7.29
C THR A 88 1.08 -7.58 -6.41
N TYR A 89 0.86 -6.99 -5.23
CA TYR A 89 -0.30 -7.28 -4.39
C TYR A 89 -1.62 -7.08 -5.14
N GLY A 90 -1.66 -6.14 -6.09
CA GLY A 90 -2.86 -5.77 -6.82
C GLY A 90 -3.72 -4.78 -6.04
N TYR A 91 -3.09 -3.68 -5.58
CA TYR A 91 -3.81 -2.59 -4.92
C TYR A 91 -4.88 -2.01 -5.86
N GLY A 92 -6.11 -1.92 -5.36
CA GLY A 92 -7.23 -1.35 -6.13
C GLY A 92 -7.87 -2.28 -7.15
N VAL A 93 -7.41 -3.55 -7.25
CA VAL A 93 -8.05 -4.55 -8.12
C VAL A 93 -8.54 -5.75 -7.31
N ALA A 94 -9.54 -6.46 -7.83
CA ALA A 94 -10.02 -7.69 -7.23
C ALA A 94 -8.91 -8.76 -7.21
N PRO A 95 -8.88 -9.68 -6.22
CA PRO A 95 -7.84 -10.70 -6.09
C PRO A 95 -7.61 -11.51 -7.36
N GLU A 96 -8.68 -11.82 -8.10
CA GLU A 96 -8.64 -12.62 -9.32
C GLU A 96 -8.02 -11.86 -10.50
N LYS A 97 -7.91 -10.52 -10.39
CA LYS A 97 -7.42 -9.64 -11.45
C LYS A 97 -6.00 -9.15 -11.23
N ASN A 98 -5.37 -9.52 -10.11
CA ASN A 98 -3.97 -9.17 -9.92
C ASN A 98 -3.09 -9.93 -10.94
N TRP A 99 -1.98 -9.32 -11.32
CA TRP A 99 -1.14 -9.90 -12.38
C TRP A 99 -0.53 -11.27 -12.01
N PRO A 100 -0.19 -11.62 -10.75
CA PRO A 100 0.27 -12.96 -10.41
C PRO A 100 -0.73 -14.07 -10.77
N ARG A 101 -2.02 -13.82 -10.52
CA ARG A 101 -3.07 -14.78 -10.90
C ARG A 101 -3.30 -14.84 -12.41
N GLN A 102 -3.23 -13.65 -13.06
CA GLN A 102 -3.31 -13.60 -14.52
C GLN A 102 -2.15 -14.36 -15.17
N LEU A 103 -0.93 -14.22 -14.61
CA LEU A 103 0.23 -14.97 -15.06
C LEU A 103 0.00 -16.48 -14.92
N SER A 104 -0.46 -16.94 -13.76
CA SER A 104 -0.79 -18.34 -13.52
C SER A 104 -1.75 -18.90 -14.56
N ALA A 105 -2.83 -18.17 -14.83
CA ALA A 105 -3.83 -18.57 -15.84
C ALA A 105 -3.25 -18.60 -17.26
N LEU A 106 -2.39 -17.63 -17.59
CA LEU A 106 -1.80 -17.50 -18.93
C LEU A 106 -0.81 -18.62 -19.25
N ILE A 107 0.02 -19.02 -18.29
CA ILE A 107 1.11 -19.98 -18.51
C ILE A 107 0.78 -21.40 -18.02
N GLY A 108 -0.37 -21.60 -17.37
CA GLY A 108 -0.79 -22.90 -16.84
C GLY A 108 0.11 -23.44 -15.71
N ARG A 109 0.76 -22.56 -14.93
CA ARG A 109 1.62 -22.92 -13.82
C ARG A 109 1.13 -22.29 -12.52
N SER A 110 1.37 -22.99 -11.40
CA SER A 110 0.98 -22.49 -10.09
C SER A 110 1.86 -21.29 -9.67
N THR A 111 1.21 -20.21 -9.21
CA THR A 111 1.88 -19.05 -8.64
C THR A 111 1.46 -18.87 -7.18
N TYR A 112 2.39 -18.47 -6.33
CA TYR A 112 2.12 -18.03 -4.97
C TYR A 112 2.60 -16.60 -4.77
N ASN A 113 1.67 -15.69 -4.51
CA ASN A 113 1.94 -14.28 -4.38
C ASN A 113 2.19 -13.91 -2.91
N ILE A 114 3.43 -13.50 -2.58
CA ILE A 114 3.80 -13.03 -1.23
C ILE A 114 4.01 -11.51 -1.19
N ALA A 115 3.55 -10.81 -2.21
CA ALA A 115 3.58 -9.35 -2.22
C ALA A 115 2.58 -8.76 -1.23
N CYS A 116 2.96 -7.64 -0.65
CA CYS A 116 2.09 -6.85 0.20
C CYS A 116 2.32 -5.36 -0.07
N SER A 117 1.26 -4.55 0.04
CA SER A 117 1.38 -3.12 -0.12
C SER A 117 2.36 -2.53 0.91
N GLY A 118 3.40 -1.85 0.44
CA GLY A 118 4.49 -1.31 1.24
C GLY A 118 5.59 -2.31 1.61
N TYR A 119 5.58 -3.51 1.03
CA TYR A 119 6.75 -4.38 1.05
C TYR A 119 7.76 -3.91 0.01
N SER A 120 9.02 -4.22 0.28
CA SER A 120 10.18 -3.94 -0.57
C SER A 120 10.95 -5.24 -0.82
N PRO A 121 11.96 -5.27 -1.68
CA PRO A 121 12.78 -6.45 -1.91
C PRO A 121 13.37 -7.09 -0.64
N VAL A 122 13.64 -6.28 0.39
CA VAL A 122 14.17 -6.76 1.68
C VAL A 122 13.15 -7.59 2.46
N HIS A 123 11.86 -7.26 2.37
CA HIS A 123 10.81 -8.12 2.91
C HIS A 123 10.80 -9.49 2.23
N GLY A 124 11.05 -9.51 0.91
CA GLY A 124 11.19 -10.76 0.15
C GLY A 124 12.32 -11.65 0.67
N LEU A 125 13.48 -11.07 1.00
CA LEU A 125 14.59 -11.80 1.61
C LEU A 125 14.20 -12.39 2.96
N ALA A 126 13.53 -11.60 3.81
CA ALA A 126 13.08 -12.07 5.11
C ALA A 126 12.03 -13.20 5.02
N LEU A 127 11.21 -13.18 3.97
CA LEU A 127 10.14 -14.16 3.73
C LEU A 127 10.64 -15.43 3.03
N TRP A 128 11.85 -15.42 2.48
CA TRP A 128 12.36 -16.55 1.70
C TRP A 128 12.31 -17.86 2.47
N THR A 129 12.74 -17.86 3.73
CA THR A 129 12.71 -19.07 4.58
C THR A 129 11.30 -19.63 4.79
N ASP A 130 10.29 -18.77 4.79
CA ASP A 130 8.90 -19.18 5.00
C ASP A 130 8.34 -19.88 3.74
N VAL A 131 8.73 -19.40 2.56
CA VAL A 131 8.16 -19.86 1.28
C VAL A 131 9.02 -20.91 0.54
N ALA A 132 10.26 -21.13 0.98
CA ALA A 132 11.15 -22.13 0.40
C ALA A 132 10.55 -23.56 0.46
N SER A 133 9.72 -23.82 1.46
CA SER A 133 8.99 -25.08 1.61
C SER A 133 8.04 -25.41 0.45
N LEU A 134 7.61 -24.39 -0.31
CA LEU A 134 6.81 -24.55 -1.52
C LEU A 134 7.62 -25.08 -2.72
N THR A 135 8.93 -25.26 -2.56
CA THR A 135 9.86 -25.79 -3.58
C THR A 135 9.71 -25.12 -4.95
N PRO A 136 9.73 -23.78 -5.03
CA PRO A 136 9.49 -23.07 -6.29
C PRO A 136 10.62 -23.32 -7.29
N ARG A 137 10.24 -23.47 -8.57
CA ARG A 137 11.21 -23.56 -9.68
C ARG A 137 11.71 -22.18 -10.08
N PHE A 138 10.87 -21.15 -9.88
CA PHE A 138 11.19 -19.76 -10.20
C PHE A 138 10.76 -18.84 -9.09
N VAL A 139 11.54 -17.79 -8.90
CA VAL A 139 11.20 -16.66 -8.04
C VAL A 139 11.16 -15.41 -8.90
N VAL A 140 10.07 -14.70 -8.88
CA VAL A 140 9.92 -13.41 -9.57
C VAL A 140 9.92 -12.32 -8.51
N ALA A 141 10.99 -11.50 -8.50
CA ALA A 141 11.06 -10.30 -7.68
C ALA A 141 10.63 -9.11 -8.54
N ALA A 142 9.44 -8.60 -8.32
CA ALA A 142 8.95 -7.40 -8.97
C ALA A 142 9.37 -6.19 -8.16
N ILE A 143 10.21 -5.34 -8.75
CA ILE A 143 10.75 -4.13 -8.11
C ILE A 143 10.06 -2.92 -8.70
N TYR A 144 9.45 -2.10 -7.86
CA TYR A 144 8.86 -0.84 -8.26
C TYR A 144 9.80 0.33 -7.92
N ALA A 145 10.35 0.95 -8.94
CA ALA A 145 11.34 2.02 -8.79
C ALA A 145 10.78 3.28 -8.07
N GLY A 146 9.45 3.39 -7.94
CA GLY A 146 8.82 4.56 -7.33
C GLY A 146 9.04 4.68 -5.81
N ASN A 147 9.01 3.56 -5.08
CA ASN A 147 9.10 3.57 -3.61
C ASN A 147 9.89 2.43 -2.97
N ASP A 148 10.20 1.34 -3.67
CA ASP A 148 10.85 0.16 -3.06
C ASP A 148 12.21 0.48 -2.42
N LEU A 149 12.98 1.40 -3.02
CA LEU A 149 14.25 1.84 -2.43
C LEU A 149 14.01 2.60 -1.12
N TYR A 150 13.01 3.45 -1.09
CA TYR A 150 12.62 4.18 0.11
C TYR A 150 12.09 3.24 1.19
N ASP A 151 11.21 2.31 0.83
CA ASP A 151 10.61 1.34 1.76
C ASP A 151 11.67 0.40 2.32
N THR A 152 12.66 -0.01 1.50
CA THR A 152 13.85 -0.76 1.95
C THR A 152 14.64 0.04 2.99
N PHE A 153 14.97 1.28 2.66
CA PHE A 153 15.72 2.16 3.58
C PHE A 153 14.95 2.36 4.89
N ASN A 154 13.67 2.66 4.79
CA ASN A 154 12.84 2.91 5.95
C ASN A 154 12.69 1.68 6.86
N LEU A 155 12.55 0.47 6.30
CA LEU A 155 12.50 -0.77 7.06
C LEU A 155 13.80 -1.02 7.82
N VAL A 156 14.96 -0.89 7.13
CA VAL A 156 16.26 -1.26 7.67
C VAL A 156 16.84 -0.20 8.61
N TYR A 157 16.73 1.07 8.23
CA TYR A 157 17.32 2.18 8.98
C TYR A 157 16.30 2.91 9.85
N GLY A 158 15.09 3.16 9.35
CA GLY A 158 14.04 3.88 10.06
C GLY A 158 13.39 3.06 11.17
N HIS A 159 13.03 1.81 10.87
CA HIS A 159 12.38 0.91 11.85
C HIS A 159 13.36 -0.07 12.51
N GLY A 160 14.62 -0.08 12.10
CA GLY A 160 15.64 -0.96 12.67
C GLY A 160 15.43 -2.44 12.40
N GLN A 161 14.49 -2.79 11.50
CA GLN A 161 14.24 -4.17 11.12
C GLN A 161 15.36 -4.69 10.24
N LEU A 162 15.67 -6.00 10.34
CA LEU A 162 16.71 -6.63 9.51
C LEU A 162 18.07 -5.88 9.58
N ALA A 163 18.47 -5.44 10.77
CA ALA A 163 19.64 -4.59 10.98
C ALA A 163 20.95 -5.19 10.42
N HIS A 164 21.02 -6.52 10.24
CA HIS A 164 22.16 -7.19 9.60
C HIS A 164 22.35 -6.83 8.12
N LEU A 165 21.35 -6.22 7.48
CA LEU A 165 21.43 -5.72 6.10
C LEU A 165 21.92 -4.28 6.01
N ARG A 166 22.17 -3.60 7.14
CA ARG A 166 22.73 -2.25 7.15
C ARG A 166 24.14 -2.27 6.55
N SER A 167 24.43 -1.25 5.75
CA SER A 167 25.78 -1.07 5.23
C SER A 167 26.80 -0.90 6.36
N THR A 168 27.96 -1.51 6.21
CA THR A 168 29.11 -1.32 7.11
C THR A 168 30.01 -0.16 6.69
N GLU A 169 29.69 0.49 5.57
CA GLU A 169 30.46 1.62 5.06
C GLU A 169 30.32 2.85 5.97
N SER A 170 31.44 3.30 6.54
CA SER A 170 31.46 4.38 7.54
C SER A 170 30.94 5.72 7.00
N ALA A 171 31.21 6.04 5.74
CA ALA A 171 30.72 7.25 5.10
C ALA A 171 29.18 7.27 5.03
N LEU A 172 28.57 6.15 4.65
CA LEU A 172 27.12 6.00 4.58
C LEU A 172 26.49 6.05 5.98
N GLN A 173 27.07 5.38 6.95
CA GLN A 173 26.59 5.43 8.34
C GLN A 173 26.63 6.84 8.90
N THR A 174 27.70 7.60 8.64
CA THR A 174 27.81 9.01 9.06
C THR A 174 26.75 9.88 8.39
N ALA A 175 26.52 9.68 7.09
CA ALA A 175 25.48 10.42 6.36
C ALA A 175 24.07 10.13 6.89
N ILE A 176 23.77 8.86 7.19
CA ILE A 176 22.48 8.44 7.75
C ILE A 176 22.28 9.06 9.14
N ALA A 177 23.28 8.97 10.02
CA ALA A 177 23.20 9.55 11.36
C ALA A 177 22.97 11.08 11.31
N ALA A 178 23.60 11.77 10.36
CA ALA A 178 23.37 13.20 10.15
C ALA A 178 21.95 13.52 9.68
N LEU A 179 21.38 12.68 8.79
CA LEU A 179 20.00 12.82 8.34
C LEU A 179 18.99 12.53 9.46
N GLU A 180 19.23 11.52 10.27
CA GLU A 180 18.38 11.19 11.43
C GLU A 180 18.40 12.33 12.47
N ALA A 181 19.57 12.89 12.75
CA ALA A 181 19.71 14.03 13.66
C ALA A 181 19.02 15.31 13.14
N ALA A 182 18.93 15.48 11.82
CA ALA A 182 18.25 16.60 11.19
C ALA A 182 16.74 16.42 11.07
N ARG A 183 16.20 15.22 11.37
CA ARG A 183 14.77 14.90 11.27
C ARG A 183 13.96 15.68 12.30
N PRO A 184 12.88 16.40 11.94
CA PRO A 184 12.05 17.11 12.90
C PRO A 184 11.50 16.16 13.97
N LEU A 185 11.48 16.62 15.23
CA LEU A 185 10.99 15.82 16.38
C LEU A 185 9.55 15.28 16.20
N ALA A 186 8.72 15.98 15.42
CA ALA A 186 7.36 15.56 15.11
C ALA A 186 7.27 14.31 14.21
N GLU A 187 8.34 13.99 13.47
CA GLU A 187 8.43 12.77 12.62
C GLU A 187 9.10 11.61 13.34
N GLN A 188 9.84 11.87 14.40
CA GLN A 188 10.52 10.85 15.22
C GLN A 188 9.54 10.07 16.12
N ALA A 189 8.34 10.62 16.35
CA ALA A 189 7.32 10.08 17.25
C ALA A 189 6.22 9.26 16.53
N ARG A 190 6.35 8.97 15.25
CA ARG A 190 5.44 8.14 14.45
C ARG A 190 6.06 6.80 14.11
#